data_f7d4426b173354fe802e57e020be2b0d
#
_entry.id   f7d4426b173354fe802e57e020be2b0d
#
_cell.length_a   1.000
_cell.length_b   1.000
_cell.length_c   1.000
_cell.angle_alpha   90.00
_cell.angle_beta   90.00
_cell.angle_gamma   90.00
#
_symmetry.space_group_name_H-M   'P 1'
#
loop_
_entity.id
_entity.type
_entity.pdbx_description
1 polymer ?
#
loop_
_entity_poly.entity_id
_entity_poly.type
_entity_poly.pdbx_seq_one_letter_code
_entity_poly.pdbx_strand_id
1 'polypeptide(L)'
;MGFGQGLSGLNAASQNLDVIGNNIANSSTVGFKSASIAFADVYASSRVGLGVQVASVNQRFTTGNLSTTGNQFDMAIDGDKGLFRMLDPSGVVVYSRNGQFAPNRDLELVNAQGHRLTGYMANADGTISAELGPIKVPVGNIDPKATTNSTIKANFDSRSEGIAGSNTGMVGTGVAPDIVYKPAFDLNNPENYTHSLPMTVYDSLGNPHQLTQYFVKVEGSGNTWDVYYKFGDKFISSVAGTTEGSSGTADAPGSSSSGIGAAGGEYGVNDNMLKHRLVFDSAGRIVGPHADFDDEGKLITVHPYELSITDIGADGSPAANLTITLDYNGSTQFGGDFSPASTQNGYTTGEYASMSIASNGDIIANYTNDESKVMGQLVLADFNNLNGLKPIGGNAWIETGVSGAANLGKPGTNGLATLKGQAVEESNVDMSQELVNMIIAQRTYQANAQTIKTQDQILQTLITLR
;
A
#
# COMPACT_ATOMS: atom_id res chain seq x y z
N MET A 1 -4.87 22.74 -64.74
CA MET A 1 -4.17 21.99 -63.62
C MET A 1 -4.28 22.70 -62.25
N GLY A 2 -4.32 24.01 -62.20
CA GLY A 2 -4.44 24.72 -60.93
C GLY A 2 -5.75 24.54 -60.13
N PHE A 3 -6.86 24.17 -60.82
CA PHE A 3 -8.14 23.95 -60.15
C PHE A 3 -8.14 22.73 -59.22
N GLY A 4 -7.56 21.61 -59.68
CA GLY A 4 -7.44 20.40 -58.87
C GLY A 4 -6.55 20.60 -57.62
N GLN A 5 -5.46 21.36 -57.77
CA GLN A 5 -4.56 21.70 -56.66
C GLN A 5 -5.23 22.63 -55.65
N GLY A 6 -5.99 23.64 -56.10
CA GLY A 6 -6.77 24.50 -55.23
C GLY A 6 -7.87 23.75 -54.48
N LEU A 7 -8.56 22.82 -55.14
CA LEU A 7 -9.59 22.01 -54.53
C LEU A 7 -9.02 21.03 -53.46
N SER A 8 -7.90 20.36 -53.77
CA SER A 8 -7.25 19.48 -52.82
C SER A 8 -6.73 20.25 -51.60
N GLY A 9 -6.14 21.45 -51.81
CA GLY A 9 -5.72 22.32 -50.70
C GLY A 9 -6.87 22.84 -49.86
N LEU A 10 -8.03 23.14 -50.48
CA LEU A 10 -9.22 23.56 -49.76
C LEU A 10 -9.80 22.43 -48.88
N ASN A 11 -9.88 21.20 -49.42
CA ASN A 11 -10.33 20.03 -48.67
C ASN A 11 -9.38 19.71 -47.53
N ALA A 12 -8.08 19.76 -47.72
CA ALA A 12 -7.09 19.54 -46.69
C ALA A 12 -7.16 20.60 -45.56
N ALA A 13 -7.34 21.88 -45.92
CA ALA A 13 -7.50 22.97 -44.97
C ALA A 13 -8.82 22.85 -44.20
N SER A 14 -9.92 22.39 -44.81
CA SER A 14 -11.20 22.12 -44.11
C SER A 14 -11.02 21.03 -43.06
N GLN A 15 -10.43 19.89 -43.41
CA GLN A 15 -10.19 18.80 -42.47
C GLN A 15 -9.25 19.23 -41.31
N ASN A 16 -8.27 20.08 -41.60
CA ASN A 16 -7.41 20.65 -40.56
C ASN A 16 -8.21 21.53 -39.60
N LEU A 17 -9.11 22.36 -40.11
CA LEU A 17 -10.00 23.18 -39.29
C LEU A 17 -10.91 22.33 -38.39
N ASP A 18 -11.42 21.20 -38.92
CA ASP A 18 -12.25 20.27 -38.18
C ASP A 18 -11.48 19.64 -36.98
N VAL A 19 -10.22 19.23 -37.19
CA VAL A 19 -9.37 18.67 -36.11
C VAL A 19 -9.01 19.74 -35.11
N ILE A 20 -8.61 20.93 -35.50
CA ILE A 20 -8.32 22.05 -34.61
C ILE A 20 -9.57 22.42 -33.80
N GLY A 21 -10.74 22.49 -34.46
CA GLY A 21 -12.02 22.73 -33.79
C GLY A 21 -12.36 21.68 -32.75
N ASN A 22 -12.11 20.40 -33.06
CA ASN A 22 -12.29 19.31 -32.09
C ASN A 22 -11.33 19.41 -30.90
N ASN A 23 -10.04 19.75 -31.13
CA ASN A 23 -9.08 19.97 -30.05
C ASN A 23 -9.56 21.09 -29.12
N ILE A 24 -9.97 22.24 -29.67
CA ILE A 24 -10.46 23.38 -28.89
C ILE A 24 -11.71 23.00 -28.08
N ALA A 25 -12.66 22.33 -28.71
CA ALA A 25 -13.89 21.90 -28.06
C ALA A 25 -13.64 20.97 -26.86
N ASN A 26 -12.56 20.18 -26.91
CA ASN A 26 -12.19 19.21 -25.87
C ASN A 26 -11.01 19.67 -24.99
N SER A 27 -10.67 20.95 -25.01
CA SER A 27 -9.57 21.49 -24.18
C SER A 27 -9.81 21.37 -22.67
N SER A 28 -11.06 21.26 -22.23
CA SER A 28 -11.44 21.04 -20.81
C SER A 28 -11.91 19.61 -20.53
N THR A 29 -11.77 18.68 -21.48
CA THR A 29 -12.21 17.31 -21.33
C THR A 29 -11.10 16.48 -20.68
N VAL A 30 -11.37 15.89 -19.51
CA VAL A 30 -10.41 15.07 -18.75
C VAL A 30 -9.93 13.88 -19.59
N GLY A 31 -8.62 13.68 -19.64
CA GLY A 31 -7.98 12.57 -20.37
C GLY A 31 -8.04 12.68 -21.90
N PHE A 32 -8.49 13.82 -22.44
CA PHE A 32 -8.50 14.03 -23.90
C PHE A 32 -7.08 14.14 -24.43
N LYS A 33 -6.85 13.55 -25.59
CA LYS A 33 -5.59 13.60 -26.35
C LYS A 33 -5.78 14.35 -27.66
N SER A 34 -5.05 15.45 -27.81
CA SER A 34 -5.09 16.28 -29.01
C SER A 34 -4.72 15.48 -30.25
N ALA A 35 -5.36 15.79 -31.37
CA ALA A 35 -5.05 15.20 -32.63
C ALA A 35 -4.35 16.22 -33.57
N SER A 36 -3.51 15.74 -34.47
CA SER A 36 -2.87 16.52 -35.50
C SER A 36 -2.99 15.83 -36.86
N ILE A 37 -3.09 16.61 -37.94
CA ILE A 37 -3.12 16.08 -39.30
C ILE A 37 -1.71 16.04 -39.88
N ALA A 38 -1.35 14.90 -40.47
CA ALA A 38 -0.22 14.80 -41.36
C ALA A 38 -0.68 14.89 -42.84
N PHE A 39 0.00 15.73 -43.59
CA PHE A 39 -0.27 15.92 -44.99
C PHE A 39 0.77 15.20 -45.84
N ALA A 40 0.35 14.69 -46.99
CA ALA A 40 1.23 14.18 -48.05
C ALA A 40 0.95 14.86 -49.37
N ASP A 41 1.97 15.05 -50.15
CA ASP A 41 1.84 15.49 -51.53
C ASP A 41 1.29 14.37 -52.42
N VAL A 42 0.55 14.75 -53.47
CA VAL A 42 0.07 13.82 -54.49
C VAL A 42 0.94 13.98 -55.70
N TYR A 43 1.68 12.93 -56.04
CA TYR A 43 2.60 12.91 -57.16
C TYR A 43 2.06 12.00 -58.30
N ALA A 44 1.94 12.53 -59.48
CA ALA A 44 1.79 11.73 -60.69
C ALA A 44 3.11 11.80 -61.48
N SER A 45 3.32 10.95 -62.45
CA SER A 45 4.53 10.88 -63.28
C SER A 45 4.91 12.18 -64.01
N SER A 46 4.24 13.30 -63.73
CA SER A 46 4.50 14.65 -64.23
C SER A 46 5.41 15.44 -63.25
N ARG A 47 6.22 16.38 -63.76
CA ARG A 47 7.13 17.23 -62.97
C ARG A 47 6.43 18.19 -61.98
N VAL A 48 5.11 18.29 -62.03
CA VAL A 48 4.32 19.20 -61.20
C VAL A 48 3.41 18.35 -60.29
N GLY A 49 3.45 18.57 -58.97
CA GLY A 49 2.58 17.89 -58.00
C GLY A 49 1.09 18.16 -58.25
N LEU A 50 0.23 17.21 -57.95
CA LEU A 50 -1.22 17.29 -58.15
C LEU A 50 -1.97 17.91 -56.98
N GLY A 51 -1.28 18.29 -55.93
CA GLY A 51 -1.86 18.91 -54.74
C GLY A 51 -1.49 18.15 -53.47
N VAL A 52 -2.33 18.26 -52.46
CA VAL A 52 -2.13 17.71 -51.10
C VAL A 52 -3.28 16.77 -50.73
N GLN A 53 -2.96 15.72 -50.01
CA GLN A 53 -3.96 14.85 -49.38
C GLN A 53 -3.65 14.71 -47.89
N VAL A 54 -4.68 14.38 -47.10
CA VAL A 54 -4.49 13.99 -45.71
C VAL A 54 -3.95 12.56 -45.67
N ALA A 55 -2.76 12.38 -45.12
CA ALA A 55 -2.13 11.08 -44.98
C ALA A 55 -2.63 10.34 -43.77
N SER A 56 -2.73 11.02 -42.63
CA SER A 56 -3.24 10.46 -41.39
C SER A 56 -3.67 11.55 -40.39
N VAL A 57 -4.53 11.17 -39.46
CA VAL A 57 -4.82 11.96 -38.25
C VAL A 57 -4.22 11.21 -37.06
N ASN A 58 -3.22 11.80 -36.44
CA ASN A 58 -2.47 11.16 -35.36
C ASN A 58 -2.83 11.81 -34.02
N GLN A 59 -3.11 10.99 -33.02
CA GLN A 59 -3.29 11.48 -31.65
C GLN A 59 -1.95 11.62 -30.94
N ARG A 60 -1.84 12.65 -30.11
CA ARG A 60 -0.65 12.93 -29.29
C ARG A 60 -0.89 12.43 -27.88
N PHE A 61 -0.26 11.33 -27.51
CA PHE A 61 -0.41 10.71 -26.20
C PHE A 61 0.55 11.28 -25.12
N THR A 62 1.01 12.54 -25.30
CA THR A 62 1.77 13.23 -24.24
C THR A 62 0.90 13.48 -23.03
N THR A 63 1.50 13.48 -21.84
CA THR A 63 0.79 13.76 -20.58
C THR A 63 0.30 15.21 -20.56
N GLY A 64 -0.96 15.39 -20.13
CA GLY A 64 -1.54 16.69 -19.82
C GLY A 64 -1.15 17.17 -18.42
N ASN A 65 -1.69 18.30 -18.00
CA ASN A 65 -1.51 18.79 -16.64
C ASN A 65 -2.26 17.89 -15.64
N LEU A 66 -1.67 17.60 -14.48
CA LEU A 66 -2.30 16.80 -13.42
C LEU A 66 -2.96 17.71 -12.39
N SER A 67 -4.28 17.72 -12.35
CA SER A 67 -5.09 18.52 -11.43
C SER A 67 -5.61 17.65 -10.28
N THR A 68 -5.43 18.13 -9.04
CA THR A 68 -5.92 17.43 -7.85
C THR A 68 -7.40 17.74 -7.64
N THR A 69 -8.21 16.69 -7.51
CA THR A 69 -9.68 16.79 -7.34
C THR A 69 -10.14 16.60 -5.90
N GLY A 70 -9.33 15.91 -5.07
CA GLY A 70 -9.72 15.52 -3.71
C GLY A 70 -10.72 14.35 -3.65
N ASN A 71 -11.21 13.86 -4.79
CA ASN A 71 -12.06 12.68 -4.81
C ASN A 71 -11.20 11.41 -4.70
N GLN A 72 -11.50 10.55 -3.72
CA GLN A 72 -10.73 9.34 -3.42
C GLN A 72 -10.68 8.32 -4.56
N PHE A 73 -11.65 8.36 -5.50
CA PHE A 73 -11.75 7.42 -6.61
C PHE A 73 -11.09 7.94 -7.90
N ASP A 74 -10.75 9.23 -7.93
CA ASP A 74 -10.08 9.81 -9.09
C ASP A 74 -8.60 9.41 -9.08
N MET A 75 -8.08 9.12 -10.26
CA MET A 75 -6.69 8.74 -10.45
C MET A 75 -6.15 9.23 -11.78
N ALA A 76 -4.91 9.69 -11.79
CA ALA A 76 -4.21 10.13 -12.99
C ALA A 76 -2.98 9.27 -13.24
N ILE A 77 -2.63 9.11 -14.52
CA ILE A 77 -1.40 8.46 -14.94
C ILE A 77 -0.33 9.55 -15.09
N ASP A 78 0.72 9.48 -14.26
CA ASP A 78 1.82 10.45 -14.25
C ASP A 78 2.95 9.97 -15.17
N GLY A 79 2.84 10.33 -16.43
CA GLY A 79 3.78 10.00 -17.50
C GLY A 79 3.09 9.64 -18.83
N ASP A 80 3.88 9.51 -19.90
CA ASP A 80 3.35 9.35 -21.25
C ASP A 80 2.88 7.91 -21.56
N LYS A 81 3.41 6.89 -20.84
CA LYS A 81 3.13 5.48 -21.11
C LYS A 81 2.12 4.89 -20.14
N GLY A 82 1.11 4.25 -20.70
CA GLY A 82 0.08 3.55 -19.95
C GLY A 82 -1.32 4.10 -20.23
N LEU A 83 -2.29 3.21 -20.24
CA LEU A 83 -3.72 3.49 -20.34
C LEU A 83 -4.42 2.65 -19.28
N PHE A 84 -5.49 3.16 -18.68
CA PHE A 84 -6.37 2.36 -17.85
C PHE A 84 -7.04 1.30 -18.69
N ARG A 85 -6.98 0.05 -18.25
CA ARG A 85 -7.69 -1.07 -18.86
C ARG A 85 -9.05 -1.21 -18.19
N MET A 86 -10.10 -1.22 -18.99
CA MET A 86 -11.48 -1.32 -18.51
C MET A 86 -12.24 -2.38 -19.31
N LEU A 87 -13.36 -2.81 -18.78
CA LEU A 87 -14.34 -3.65 -19.45
C LEU A 87 -15.61 -2.84 -19.68
N ASP A 88 -16.08 -2.80 -20.89
CA ASP A 88 -17.39 -2.24 -21.16
C ASP A 88 -18.52 -3.13 -20.58
N PRO A 89 -19.78 -2.69 -20.53
CA PRO A 89 -20.88 -3.52 -20.04
C PRO A 89 -21.08 -4.84 -20.80
N SER A 90 -20.61 -4.94 -22.05
CA SER A 90 -20.69 -6.16 -22.88
C SER A 90 -19.48 -7.11 -22.67
N GLY A 91 -18.47 -6.70 -21.88
CA GLY A 91 -17.28 -7.47 -21.59
C GLY A 91 -16.11 -7.25 -22.56
N VAL A 92 -16.24 -6.29 -23.48
CA VAL A 92 -15.14 -5.91 -24.39
C VAL A 92 -14.12 -5.07 -23.63
N VAL A 93 -12.84 -5.34 -23.89
CA VAL A 93 -11.74 -4.57 -23.29
C VAL A 93 -11.62 -3.22 -23.98
N VAL A 94 -11.63 -2.16 -23.19
CA VAL A 94 -11.44 -0.78 -23.63
C VAL A 94 -10.34 -0.11 -22.82
N TYR A 95 -9.70 0.88 -23.40
CA TYR A 95 -8.58 1.60 -22.81
C TYR A 95 -8.89 3.09 -22.73
N SER A 96 -8.48 3.77 -21.67
CA SER A 96 -8.72 5.21 -21.50
C SER A 96 -7.60 5.88 -20.71
N ARG A 97 -7.50 7.21 -20.88
CA ARG A 97 -6.72 8.09 -20.01
C ARG A 97 -7.59 8.85 -18.99
N ASN A 98 -8.91 8.81 -19.17
CA ASN A 98 -9.81 9.40 -18.19
C ASN A 98 -9.82 8.55 -16.92
N GLY A 99 -9.39 9.14 -15.81
CA GLY A 99 -9.29 8.51 -14.51
C GLY A 99 -10.37 8.95 -13.53
N GLN A 100 -11.50 9.45 -14.00
CA GLN A 100 -12.67 9.75 -13.17
C GLN A 100 -13.52 8.50 -12.98
N PHE A 101 -13.53 7.97 -11.76
CA PHE A 101 -14.28 6.77 -11.42
C PHE A 101 -15.24 7.02 -10.26
N ALA A 102 -16.26 6.16 -10.19
CA ALA A 102 -17.21 6.10 -9.08
C ALA A 102 -17.64 4.64 -8.86
N PRO A 103 -17.99 4.24 -7.63
CA PRO A 103 -18.50 2.91 -7.37
C PRO A 103 -19.93 2.75 -7.94
N ASN A 104 -20.20 1.62 -8.56
CA ASN A 104 -21.55 1.21 -8.98
C ASN A 104 -22.29 0.48 -7.84
N ARG A 105 -23.49 -0.10 -8.13
CA ARG A 105 -24.26 -0.87 -7.14
C ARG A 105 -23.54 -2.14 -6.66
N ASP A 106 -22.70 -2.71 -7.52
CA ASP A 106 -21.91 -3.92 -7.23
C ASP A 106 -20.55 -3.57 -6.61
N LEU A 107 -20.39 -2.26 -6.25
CA LEU A 107 -19.16 -1.68 -5.68
C LEU A 107 -17.96 -1.74 -6.62
N GLU A 108 -18.17 -1.97 -7.91
CA GLU A 108 -17.12 -1.92 -8.91
C GLU A 108 -16.82 -0.48 -9.30
N LEU A 109 -15.55 -0.14 -9.50
CA LEU A 109 -15.15 1.18 -10.00
C LEU A 109 -15.48 1.30 -11.48
N VAL A 110 -16.39 2.22 -11.80
CA VAL A 110 -16.83 2.49 -13.17
C VAL A 110 -16.62 3.95 -13.55
N ASN A 111 -16.40 4.20 -14.83
CA ASN A 111 -16.41 5.57 -15.35
C ASN A 111 -17.84 6.05 -15.70
N ALA A 112 -17.97 7.28 -16.17
CA ALA A 112 -19.27 7.88 -16.54
C ALA A 112 -20.02 7.10 -17.65
N GLN A 113 -19.31 6.31 -18.46
CA GLN A 113 -19.90 5.46 -19.51
C GLN A 113 -20.30 4.06 -19.02
N GLY A 114 -20.00 3.75 -17.74
CA GLY A 114 -20.28 2.44 -17.14
C GLY A 114 -19.20 1.38 -17.44
N HIS A 115 -18.03 1.78 -17.95
CA HIS A 115 -16.92 0.86 -18.14
C HIS A 115 -16.25 0.57 -16.78
N ARG A 116 -16.04 -0.72 -16.48
CA ARG A 116 -15.48 -1.21 -15.21
C ARG A 116 -13.96 -1.21 -15.26
N LEU A 117 -13.33 -0.55 -14.32
CA LEU A 117 -11.87 -0.55 -14.16
C LEU A 117 -11.39 -1.95 -13.78
N THR A 118 -10.30 -2.41 -14.39
CA THR A 118 -9.74 -3.75 -14.14
C THR A 118 -8.36 -3.70 -13.49
N GLY A 119 -8.10 -4.71 -12.69
CA GLY A 119 -6.83 -4.93 -12.01
C GLY A 119 -6.82 -6.29 -11.31
N TYR A 120 -5.86 -6.50 -10.46
CA TYR A 120 -5.72 -7.69 -9.64
C TYR A 120 -6.30 -7.42 -8.26
N MET A 121 -7.27 -8.21 -7.82
CA MET A 121 -7.81 -8.12 -6.46
C MET A 121 -6.89 -8.82 -5.47
N ALA A 122 -6.84 -8.33 -4.23
CA ALA A 122 -6.17 -9.03 -3.15
C ALA A 122 -7.08 -10.12 -2.55
N ASN A 123 -6.45 -11.22 -2.13
CA ASN A 123 -7.09 -12.26 -1.34
C ASN A 123 -7.33 -11.77 0.11
N ALA A 124 -8.04 -12.57 0.91
CA ALA A 124 -8.25 -12.28 2.33
C ALA A 124 -6.94 -12.06 3.10
N ASP A 125 -5.88 -12.75 2.71
CA ASP A 125 -4.53 -12.65 3.31
C ASP A 125 -3.74 -11.39 2.88
N GLY A 126 -4.32 -10.52 2.05
CA GLY A 126 -3.65 -9.34 1.50
C GLY A 126 -2.67 -9.64 0.35
N THR A 127 -2.55 -10.89 -0.09
CA THR A 127 -1.76 -11.26 -1.28
C THR A 127 -2.52 -10.92 -2.56
N ILE A 128 -1.82 -10.36 -3.55
CA ILE A 128 -2.44 -10.02 -4.83
C ILE A 128 -2.74 -11.29 -5.62
N SER A 129 -3.99 -11.45 -6.05
CA SER A 129 -4.42 -12.55 -6.94
C SER A 129 -3.75 -12.41 -8.31
N ALA A 130 -3.52 -13.53 -8.99
CA ALA A 130 -3.05 -13.52 -10.37
C ALA A 130 -4.19 -13.36 -11.41
N GLU A 131 -5.44 -13.35 -10.96
CA GLU A 131 -6.61 -13.21 -11.82
C GLU A 131 -6.97 -11.74 -12.04
N LEU A 132 -7.07 -11.36 -13.30
CA LEU A 132 -7.44 -10.01 -13.71
C LEU A 132 -8.97 -9.86 -13.76
N GLY A 133 -9.51 -8.98 -12.94
CA GLY A 133 -10.96 -8.75 -12.84
C GLY A 133 -11.32 -7.29 -12.57
N PRO A 134 -12.63 -6.98 -12.49
CA PRO A 134 -13.09 -5.66 -12.09
C PRO A 134 -12.63 -5.33 -10.67
N ILE A 135 -12.17 -4.11 -10.46
CA ILE A 135 -11.80 -3.61 -9.13
C ILE A 135 -13.06 -3.28 -8.34
N LYS A 136 -13.15 -3.86 -7.13
CA LYS A 136 -14.25 -3.60 -6.19
C LYS A 136 -13.77 -2.75 -5.01
N VAL A 137 -14.60 -1.79 -4.63
CA VAL A 137 -14.38 -1.01 -3.41
C VAL A 137 -14.74 -1.89 -2.21
N PRO A 138 -13.84 -2.06 -1.24
CA PRO A 138 -14.18 -2.80 -0.03
C PRO A 138 -15.16 -1.96 0.80
N VAL A 139 -16.36 -2.47 0.98
CA VAL A 139 -17.31 -1.94 1.95
C VAL A 139 -17.56 -3.01 2.99
N GLY A 140 -16.92 -2.89 4.09
CA GLY A 140 -17.06 -3.83 5.20
C GLY A 140 -16.06 -3.51 6.27
N ASN A 141 -16.32 -4.03 7.45
CA ASN A 141 -15.39 -3.93 8.54
C ASN A 141 -14.18 -4.83 8.26
N ILE A 142 -13.03 -4.41 8.70
CA ILE A 142 -11.88 -5.32 8.80
C ILE A 142 -12.08 -6.21 10.02
N ASP A 143 -11.93 -7.52 9.83
CA ASP A 143 -11.97 -8.46 10.94
C ASP A 143 -10.85 -8.15 11.95
N PRO A 144 -11.10 -8.33 13.24
CA PRO A 144 -10.10 -8.11 14.26
C PRO A 144 -8.95 -9.11 14.10
N LYS A 145 -7.78 -8.73 14.51
CA LYS A 145 -6.59 -9.58 14.50
C LYS A 145 -6.01 -9.69 15.89
N ALA A 146 -5.93 -10.93 16.40
CA ALA A 146 -5.24 -11.20 17.64
C ALA A 146 -3.76 -10.80 17.55
N THR A 147 -3.21 -10.29 18.65
CA THR A 147 -1.79 -10.01 18.76
C THR A 147 -1.02 -11.34 18.78
N THR A 148 -0.19 -11.56 17.77
CA THR A 148 0.68 -12.75 17.68
C THR A 148 2.15 -12.41 17.84
N ASN A 149 2.55 -11.20 17.50
CA ASN A 149 3.93 -10.74 17.58
C ASN A 149 4.01 -9.38 18.26
N SER A 150 4.98 -9.22 19.13
CA SER A 150 5.35 -7.94 19.71
C SER A 150 6.86 -7.77 19.71
N THR A 151 7.33 -6.63 19.25
CA THR A 151 8.73 -6.26 19.30
C THR A 151 8.93 -5.18 20.35
N ILE A 152 9.85 -5.42 21.26
CA ILE A 152 10.19 -4.53 22.37
C ILE A 152 11.66 -4.14 22.21
N LYS A 153 11.93 -2.85 22.05
CA LYS A 153 13.28 -2.30 22.03
C LYS A 153 13.42 -1.33 23.19
N ALA A 154 14.28 -1.63 24.12
CA ALA A 154 14.46 -0.80 25.30
C ALA A 154 15.94 -0.63 25.64
N ASN A 155 16.30 0.54 26.14
CA ASN A 155 17.56 0.69 26.86
C ASN A 155 17.32 0.42 28.35
N PHE A 156 17.98 -0.59 28.91
CA PHE A 156 17.95 -0.91 30.32
C PHE A 156 19.08 -0.16 31.01
N ASP A 157 18.74 0.59 32.08
CA ASP A 157 19.77 1.37 32.79
C ASP A 157 20.75 0.45 33.53
N SER A 158 21.99 0.44 33.06
CA SER A 158 23.06 -0.35 33.66
C SER A 158 23.37 0.07 35.12
N ARG A 159 23.04 1.30 35.49
CA ARG A 159 23.28 1.89 36.82
C ARG A 159 22.22 1.47 37.86
N SER A 160 21.08 0.91 37.43
CA SER A 160 20.04 0.44 38.34
C SER A 160 20.59 -0.58 39.31
N GLU A 161 20.11 -0.54 40.57
CA GLU A 161 20.48 -1.53 41.59
C GLU A 161 19.66 -2.81 41.39
N GLY A 162 20.27 -3.95 41.75
CA GLY A 162 19.57 -5.24 41.73
C GLY A 162 18.55 -5.30 42.88
N ILE A 163 17.38 -5.84 42.59
CA ILE A 163 16.30 -5.99 43.59
C ILE A 163 16.62 -7.16 44.53
N ALA A 164 16.64 -6.89 45.83
CA ALA A 164 16.93 -7.90 46.84
C ALA A 164 15.90 -9.03 46.81
N GLY A 165 16.36 -10.26 46.81
CA GLY A 165 15.48 -11.45 46.73
C GLY A 165 15.09 -11.90 45.32
N SER A 166 15.44 -11.13 44.28
CA SER A 166 15.15 -11.51 42.88
C SER A 166 15.91 -12.77 42.41
N ASN A 167 16.99 -13.13 43.07
CA ASN A 167 17.86 -14.27 42.72
C ASN A 167 17.55 -15.56 43.51
N THR A 168 16.62 -15.54 44.44
CA THR A 168 16.36 -16.70 45.31
C THR A 168 14.98 -17.29 45.05
N GLY A 169 14.95 -18.44 44.39
CA GLY A 169 14.04 -19.49 44.83
C GLY A 169 14.40 -19.75 46.29
N MET A 170 13.43 -19.85 47.21
CA MET A 170 13.62 -19.93 48.68
C MET A 170 14.88 -20.67 49.08
N VAL A 171 15.85 -19.96 49.57
CA VAL A 171 16.93 -20.55 50.35
C VAL A 171 16.69 -20.11 51.77
N GLY A 172 16.12 -21.00 52.54
CA GLY A 172 16.14 -20.89 54.01
C GLY A 172 17.59 -20.96 54.46
N THR A 173 18.24 -19.83 54.67
CA THR A 173 19.53 -19.77 55.37
C THR A 173 19.28 -19.47 56.85
N GLY A 174 19.32 -20.49 57.65
CA GLY A 174 19.22 -20.40 59.09
C GLY A 174 18.83 -21.73 59.72
N VAL A 175 19.37 -22.00 60.92
CA VAL A 175 18.93 -23.12 61.74
C VAL A 175 17.77 -22.62 62.62
N ALA A 176 16.64 -23.36 62.64
CA ALA A 176 15.51 -22.97 63.51
C ALA A 176 15.98 -22.62 64.93
N PRO A 177 15.56 -21.49 65.55
CA PRO A 177 14.34 -20.73 65.26
C PRO A 177 14.45 -19.46 64.42
N ASP A 178 15.61 -19.12 63.84
CA ASP A 178 15.84 -17.87 63.11
C ASP A 178 15.82 -18.05 61.57
N ILE A 179 14.79 -18.67 61.03
CA ILE A 179 14.56 -18.66 59.59
C ILE A 179 13.93 -17.31 59.27
N VAL A 180 14.75 -16.39 58.79
CA VAL A 180 14.26 -15.13 58.19
C VAL A 180 13.74 -15.45 56.78
N TYR A 181 12.44 -15.56 56.68
CA TYR A 181 11.79 -15.55 55.35
C TYR A 181 11.95 -14.14 54.78
N LYS A 182 12.72 -13.97 53.72
CA LYS A 182 12.66 -12.72 52.97
C LYS A 182 11.23 -12.55 52.44
N PRO A 183 10.68 -11.33 52.47
CA PRO A 183 9.33 -11.10 51.97
C PRO A 183 9.23 -11.61 50.56
N ALA A 184 8.11 -12.25 50.27
CA ALA A 184 7.76 -12.70 48.94
C ALA A 184 7.86 -11.54 47.95
N PHE A 185 8.42 -11.81 46.81
CA PHE A 185 8.50 -10.87 45.70
C PHE A 185 7.06 -10.51 45.29
N ASP A 186 6.62 -9.31 45.59
CA ASP A 186 5.28 -8.81 45.32
C ASP A 186 5.37 -7.70 44.27
N LEU A 187 4.97 -8.00 43.04
CA LEU A 187 4.96 -7.04 41.94
C LEU A 187 3.90 -5.93 42.08
N ASN A 188 3.02 -6.03 43.07
CA ASN A 188 2.13 -4.92 43.41
C ASN A 188 2.85 -3.83 44.22
N ASN A 189 4.01 -4.16 44.81
CA ASN A 189 4.87 -3.19 45.47
C ASN A 189 5.85 -2.59 44.46
N PRO A 190 5.82 -1.27 44.16
CA PRO A 190 6.72 -0.61 43.22
C PRO A 190 8.22 -0.75 43.54
N GLU A 191 8.57 -1.09 44.77
CA GLU A 191 9.96 -1.31 45.21
C GLU A 191 10.52 -2.66 44.72
N ASN A 192 9.66 -3.57 44.25
CA ASN A 192 10.04 -4.93 43.87
C ASN A 192 10.30 -5.08 42.35
N TYR A 193 10.20 -4.01 41.58
CA TYR A 193 10.58 -4.01 40.18
C TYR A 193 11.33 -2.74 39.80
N THR A 194 12.21 -2.84 38.80
CA THR A 194 13.01 -1.70 38.37
C THR A 194 12.24 -0.85 37.36
N HIS A 195 11.57 -1.49 36.39
CA HIS A 195 10.80 -0.83 35.35
C HIS A 195 9.53 -1.61 35.03
N SER A 196 8.51 -0.92 34.50
CA SER A 196 7.30 -1.55 33.97
C SER A 196 6.96 -0.98 32.58
N LEU A 197 6.45 -1.83 31.71
CA LEU A 197 6.02 -1.48 30.37
C LEU A 197 4.62 -2.05 30.13
N PRO A 198 3.58 -1.21 30.23
CA PRO A 198 2.24 -1.60 29.81
C PRO A 198 2.12 -1.51 28.29
N MET A 199 1.49 -2.50 27.67
CA MET A 199 1.16 -2.52 26.24
C MET A 199 -0.25 -3.07 26.06
N THR A 200 -0.96 -2.56 25.07
CA THR A 200 -2.27 -3.11 24.68
C THR A 200 -2.07 -4.24 23.69
N VAL A 201 -2.69 -5.38 23.97
CA VAL A 201 -2.77 -6.54 23.09
C VAL A 201 -4.23 -6.86 22.81
N TYR A 202 -4.51 -7.49 21.68
CA TYR A 202 -5.87 -7.79 21.25
C TYR A 202 -6.09 -9.29 21.19
N ASP A 203 -7.26 -9.75 21.62
CA ASP A 203 -7.67 -11.13 21.53
C ASP A 203 -8.24 -11.47 20.12
N SER A 204 -8.70 -12.69 19.92
CA SER A 204 -9.28 -13.14 18.63
C SER A 204 -10.58 -12.47 18.25
N LEU A 205 -11.24 -11.80 19.21
CA LEU A 205 -12.48 -11.04 19.01
C LEU A 205 -12.22 -9.53 18.86
N GLY A 206 -10.95 -9.10 19.03
CA GLY A 206 -10.54 -7.70 18.95
C GLY A 206 -10.75 -6.91 20.24
N ASN A 207 -11.02 -7.58 21.37
CA ASN A 207 -11.07 -6.90 22.65
C ASN A 207 -9.66 -6.50 23.08
N PRO A 208 -9.47 -5.26 23.54
CA PRO A 208 -8.18 -4.80 24.04
C PRO A 208 -7.95 -5.33 25.47
N HIS A 209 -6.77 -5.88 25.71
CA HIS A 209 -6.29 -6.30 27.01
C HIS A 209 -4.97 -5.62 27.33
N GLN A 210 -4.74 -5.31 28.58
CA GLN A 210 -3.48 -4.74 29.00
C GLN A 210 -2.50 -5.84 29.41
N LEU A 211 -1.39 -5.96 28.69
CA LEU A 211 -0.25 -6.79 29.06
C LEU A 211 0.83 -5.89 29.65
N THR A 212 1.11 -6.04 30.94
CA THR A 212 2.17 -5.27 31.59
C THR A 212 3.37 -6.17 31.81
N GLN A 213 4.52 -5.74 31.38
CA GLN A 213 5.80 -6.38 31.57
C GLN A 213 6.53 -5.68 32.73
N TYR A 214 6.99 -6.44 33.72
CA TYR A 214 7.77 -5.94 34.84
C TYR A 214 9.21 -6.43 34.71
N PHE A 215 10.13 -5.49 34.63
CA PHE A 215 11.55 -5.76 34.49
C PHE A 215 12.23 -5.60 35.84
N VAL A 216 12.91 -6.64 36.26
CA VAL A 216 13.55 -6.74 37.54
C VAL A 216 15.03 -7.04 37.36
N LYS A 217 15.89 -6.14 37.79
CA LYS A 217 17.34 -6.40 37.75
C LYS A 217 17.71 -7.41 38.78
N VAL A 218 18.39 -8.48 38.39
CA VAL A 218 18.76 -9.58 39.30
C VAL A 218 19.84 -9.16 40.28
N GLU A 219 19.61 -9.40 41.55
CA GLU A 219 20.56 -9.09 42.65
C GLU A 219 21.92 -9.77 42.42
N GLY A 220 23.00 -9.03 42.53
CA GLY A 220 24.38 -9.54 42.36
C GLY A 220 24.78 -9.79 40.89
N SER A 221 23.88 -9.59 39.95
CA SER A 221 24.18 -9.68 38.53
C SER A 221 24.20 -8.29 37.90
N GLY A 222 25.29 -7.96 37.25
CA GLY A 222 25.43 -6.65 36.58
C GLY A 222 24.64 -6.52 35.28
N ASN A 223 24.29 -7.64 34.67
CA ASN A 223 23.82 -7.68 33.26
C ASN A 223 22.63 -8.60 33.01
N THR A 224 21.93 -9.01 34.07
CA THR A 224 20.80 -9.93 33.96
C THR A 224 19.51 -9.29 34.50
N TRP A 225 18.42 -9.47 33.77
CA TRP A 225 17.10 -8.96 34.06
C TRP A 225 16.09 -10.08 33.96
N ASP A 226 15.21 -10.21 34.94
CA ASP A 226 14.04 -11.10 34.87
C ASP A 226 12.81 -10.28 34.48
N VAL A 227 11.99 -10.81 33.56
CA VAL A 227 10.77 -10.18 33.05
C VAL A 227 9.58 -11.00 33.48
N TYR A 228 8.63 -10.36 34.18
CA TYR A 228 7.37 -10.95 34.61
C TYR A 228 6.21 -10.31 33.86
N TYR A 229 5.11 -11.02 33.76
CA TYR A 229 3.97 -10.63 32.95
C TYR A 229 2.69 -10.58 33.75
N LYS A 230 1.94 -9.50 33.59
CA LYS A 230 0.60 -9.33 34.16
C LYS A 230 -0.37 -9.07 33.01
N PHE A 231 -1.41 -9.89 32.89
CA PHE A 231 -2.46 -9.75 31.88
C PHE A 231 -3.75 -9.30 32.58
N GLY A 232 -4.21 -8.09 32.26
CA GLY A 232 -5.26 -7.43 33.03
C GLY A 232 -4.85 -7.30 34.51
N ASP A 233 -5.63 -7.87 35.39
CA ASP A 233 -5.37 -7.86 36.83
C ASP A 233 -4.65 -9.11 37.35
N LYS A 234 -4.36 -10.09 36.51
CA LYS A 234 -3.80 -11.40 36.91
C LYS A 234 -2.36 -11.55 36.40
N PHE A 235 -1.49 -12.07 37.27
CA PHE A 235 -0.14 -12.46 36.86
C PHE A 235 -0.19 -13.78 36.06
N ILE A 236 0.65 -13.89 35.05
CA ILE A 236 0.78 -15.08 34.25
C ILE A 236 1.69 -16.05 35.02
N SER A 237 1.18 -17.26 35.30
CA SER A 237 1.92 -18.31 35.97
C SER A 237 2.43 -19.34 34.96
N SER A 238 3.60 -19.92 35.22
CA SER A 238 4.01 -21.13 34.54
C SER A 238 3.13 -22.28 35.03
N VAL A 239 2.31 -22.84 34.14
CA VAL A 239 1.58 -24.07 34.49
C VAL A 239 2.58 -25.21 34.50
N ALA A 240 2.90 -25.69 35.72
CA ALA A 240 3.46 -27.01 35.85
C ALA A 240 2.39 -28.04 35.46
N GLY A 241 2.33 -28.32 34.16
CA GLY A 241 1.56 -29.45 33.64
C GLY A 241 2.28 -30.73 33.97
N THR A 242 1.79 -31.45 35.03
CA THR A 242 1.82 -32.88 35.22
C THR A 242 3.15 -33.61 35.42
N THR A 243 3.15 -34.28 36.57
CA THR A 243 3.82 -35.54 36.93
C THR A 243 5.31 -35.49 37.24
N GLU A 244 5.47 -35.79 38.49
CA GLU A 244 6.67 -36.30 39.15
C GLU A 244 7.57 -37.14 38.26
N GLY A 245 8.86 -36.84 38.34
CA GLY A 245 9.90 -37.78 37.97
C GLY A 245 10.64 -37.52 36.67
N SER A 246 11.57 -36.58 36.72
CA SER A 246 12.91 -36.85 36.20
C SER A 246 13.84 -35.69 36.53
N SER A 247 14.81 -35.98 37.37
CA SER A 247 16.09 -35.28 37.42
C SER A 247 16.71 -35.28 36.03
N GLY A 248 17.07 -34.14 35.54
CA GLY A 248 17.99 -34.13 34.42
C GLY A 248 17.81 -32.98 33.41
N THR A 249 18.78 -32.14 33.45
CA THR A 249 19.24 -31.26 32.37
C THR A 249 18.24 -30.29 31.76
N ALA A 250 18.48 -29.03 32.08
CA ALA A 250 18.11 -27.91 31.24
C ALA A 250 18.43 -28.22 29.76
N ASP A 251 17.50 -27.83 28.91
CA ASP A 251 17.68 -27.56 27.48
C ASP A 251 16.67 -28.25 26.59
N ALA A 252 15.54 -27.60 26.43
CA ALA A 252 14.90 -27.56 25.15
C ALA A 252 14.33 -26.15 24.96
N PRO A 253 14.56 -25.47 23.84
CA PRO A 253 13.84 -24.26 23.50
C PRO A 253 12.40 -24.67 23.25
N GLY A 254 11.56 -24.55 24.29
CA GLY A 254 10.22 -25.10 24.25
C GLY A 254 9.19 -24.09 24.67
N SER A 255 8.07 -24.16 24.04
CA SER A 255 6.81 -23.57 24.41
C SER A 255 6.53 -23.71 25.90
N SER A 256 6.53 -22.61 26.63
CA SER A 256 5.95 -22.56 27.96
C SER A 256 4.45 -22.23 27.83
N SER A 257 3.59 -23.19 28.07
CA SER A 257 2.16 -22.93 28.18
C SER A 257 1.90 -22.30 29.53
N SER A 258 1.31 -21.11 29.56
CA SER A 258 0.98 -20.36 30.75
C SER A 258 -0.53 -20.20 30.88
N GLY A 259 -1.05 -20.43 32.08
CA GLY A 259 -2.46 -20.21 32.40
C GLY A 259 -2.65 -18.96 33.28
N ILE A 260 -3.82 -18.34 33.19
CA ILE A 260 -4.20 -17.23 34.09
C ILE A 260 -4.59 -17.83 35.44
N GLY A 261 -3.84 -17.53 36.49
CA GLY A 261 -4.15 -17.97 37.84
C GLY A 261 -5.47 -17.39 38.40
N ALA A 262 -6.29 -18.21 39.05
CA ALA A 262 -7.56 -17.78 39.64
C ALA A 262 -7.34 -16.71 40.73
N ALA A 263 -8.15 -15.64 40.69
CA ALA A 263 -8.17 -14.62 41.72
C ALA A 263 -8.84 -15.18 42.97
N GLY A 264 -8.16 -15.14 44.10
CA GLY A 264 -8.75 -15.39 45.40
C GLY A 264 -8.04 -16.44 46.26
N GLY A 265 -6.88 -16.09 46.73
CA GLY A 265 -6.17 -16.80 47.79
C GLY A 265 -5.15 -15.84 48.37
N GLU A 266 -5.05 -15.81 49.70
CA GLU A 266 -4.02 -15.10 50.43
C GLU A 266 -2.69 -15.20 49.70
N TYR A 267 -2.06 -14.06 49.46
CA TYR A 267 -0.79 -13.94 48.76
C TYR A 267 0.34 -14.66 49.48
N GLY A 268 0.42 -15.95 49.28
CA GLY A 268 1.57 -16.78 49.61
C GLY A 268 2.42 -16.93 48.38
N VAL A 269 3.67 -16.58 48.49
CA VAL A 269 4.79 -16.76 47.59
C VAL A 269 4.56 -17.89 46.59
N ASN A 270 4.20 -17.57 45.36
CA ASN A 270 4.07 -18.56 44.29
C ASN A 270 5.35 -18.61 43.46
N ASP A 271 6.12 -19.70 43.65
CA ASP A 271 7.24 -20.09 42.79
C ASP A 271 6.82 -20.32 41.29
N ASN A 272 5.56 -20.06 40.95
CA ASN A 272 4.96 -20.40 39.67
C ASN A 272 4.69 -19.19 38.74
N MET A 273 5.25 -18.01 39.04
CA MET A 273 5.14 -16.91 38.08
C MET A 273 6.01 -17.17 36.87
N LEU A 274 5.42 -17.03 35.68
CA LEU A 274 6.20 -17.11 34.43
C LEU A 274 7.20 -15.97 34.38
N LYS A 275 8.47 -16.30 34.20
CA LYS A 275 9.53 -15.33 34.00
C LYS A 275 10.40 -15.69 32.80
N HIS A 276 10.76 -14.69 32.06
CA HIS A 276 11.79 -14.80 31.05
C HIS A 276 13.02 -14.01 31.50
N ARG A 277 14.20 -14.47 31.10
CA ARG A 277 15.45 -13.88 31.53
C ARG A 277 16.17 -13.21 30.35
N LEU A 278 16.45 -11.92 30.48
CA LEU A 278 17.26 -11.16 29.53
C LEU A 278 18.68 -11.07 30.07
N VAL A 279 19.64 -11.41 29.21
CA VAL A 279 21.08 -11.32 29.57
C VAL A 279 21.75 -10.41 28.55
N PHE A 280 22.63 -9.52 29.04
CA PHE A 280 23.37 -8.60 28.20
C PHE A 280 24.88 -8.92 28.26
N ASP A 281 25.59 -8.69 27.17
CA ASP A 281 27.04 -8.82 27.11
C ASP A 281 27.76 -7.62 27.75
N SER A 282 29.08 -7.69 27.86
CA SER A 282 29.89 -6.59 28.37
C SER A 282 29.86 -5.33 27.50
N ALA A 283 29.39 -5.43 26.26
CA ALA A 283 29.15 -4.31 25.35
C ALA A 283 27.72 -3.76 25.45
N GLY A 284 26.90 -4.25 26.41
CA GLY A 284 25.52 -3.83 26.62
C GLY A 284 24.53 -4.28 25.57
N ARG A 285 24.85 -5.32 24.78
CA ARG A 285 23.92 -5.91 23.79
C ARG A 285 23.25 -7.13 24.39
N ILE A 286 21.97 -7.34 24.03
CA ILE A 286 21.25 -8.51 24.47
C ILE A 286 21.84 -9.77 23.85
N VAL A 287 22.10 -10.78 24.69
CA VAL A 287 22.60 -12.11 24.30
C VAL A 287 21.75 -13.24 24.88
N GLY A 288 20.69 -12.94 25.50
CA GLY A 288 19.82 -13.67 26.33
C GLY A 288 19.40 -14.97 26.16
N PRO A 289 18.80 -15.87 26.84
CA PRO A 289 19.15 -17.27 26.97
C PRO A 289 19.08 -18.07 25.68
N HIS A 290 18.55 -17.52 24.60
CA HIS A 290 18.40 -18.16 23.29
C HIS A 290 19.05 -17.34 22.19
N ALA A 291 20.36 -17.15 22.29
CA ALA A 291 21.15 -16.49 21.26
C ALA A 291 22.01 -17.53 20.52
N ASP A 292 22.02 -17.44 19.21
CA ASP A 292 22.96 -18.18 18.37
C ASP A 292 24.21 -17.36 18.18
N PHE A 293 25.36 -18.04 18.26
CA PHE A 293 26.67 -17.45 18.04
C PHE A 293 27.36 -18.16 16.86
N ASP A 294 28.17 -17.42 16.10
CA ASP A 294 29.03 -18.02 15.10
C ASP A 294 30.25 -18.72 15.74
N ASP A 295 31.05 -19.40 14.90
CA ASP A 295 32.26 -20.11 15.34
C ASP A 295 33.33 -19.18 15.96
N GLU A 296 33.20 -17.86 15.78
CA GLU A 296 34.04 -16.81 16.33
C GLU A 296 33.46 -16.21 17.63
N GLY A 297 32.32 -16.71 18.10
CA GLY A 297 31.62 -16.23 19.29
C GLY A 297 30.88 -14.90 19.10
N LYS A 298 30.56 -14.51 17.86
CA LYS A 298 29.78 -13.33 17.55
C LYS A 298 28.30 -13.70 17.52
N LEU A 299 27.47 -12.87 18.15
CA LEU A 299 26.03 -13.02 18.15
C LEU A 299 25.46 -13.00 16.72
N ILE A 300 24.76 -14.07 16.33
CA ILE A 300 24.03 -14.17 15.06
C ILE A 300 22.59 -13.71 15.26
N THR A 301 21.87 -14.30 16.20
CA THR A 301 20.44 -14.09 16.43
C THR A 301 20.07 -14.25 17.89
N VAL A 302 19.13 -13.46 18.38
CA VAL A 302 18.42 -13.66 19.65
C VAL A 302 17.02 -14.17 19.32
N HIS A 303 16.67 -15.34 19.85
CA HIS A 303 15.35 -15.92 19.62
C HIS A 303 14.29 -15.22 20.49
N PRO A 304 13.10 -15.01 19.92
CA PRO A 304 11.99 -14.42 20.67
C PRO A 304 11.45 -15.39 21.74
N TYR A 305 10.80 -14.84 22.74
CA TYR A 305 10.06 -15.60 23.75
C TYR A 305 8.63 -15.82 23.31
N GLU A 306 8.10 -17.00 23.59
CA GLU A 306 6.69 -17.31 23.33
C GLU A 306 5.91 -17.24 24.64
N LEU A 307 4.91 -16.37 24.66
CA LEU A 307 3.99 -16.19 25.78
C LEU A 307 2.62 -16.73 25.40
N SER A 308 2.22 -17.86 25.97
CA SER A 308 0.89 -18.43 25.76
C SER A 308 -0.02 -18.09 26.94
N ILE A 309 -1.11 -17.39 26.68
CA ILE A 309 -2.11 -16.99 27.65
C ILE A 309 -3.36 -17.83 27.40
N THR A 310 -3.66 -18.74 28.30
CA THR A 310 -4.87 -19.56 28.29
C THR A 310 -5.94 -18.93 29.15
N ASP A 311 -7.20 -19.33 28.95
CA ASP A 311 -8.35 -18.86 29.76
C ASP A 311 -8.63 -17.34 29.68
N ILE A 312 -8.35 -16.70 28.56
CA ILE A 312 -8.76 -15.30 28.33
C ILE A 312 -10.27 -15.15 28.46
N GLY A 313 -11.00 -16.23 28.18
CA GLY A 313 -12.46 -16.31 28.27
C GLY A 313 -13.02 -16.72 29.65
N ALA A 314 -12.23 -16.76 30.71
CA ALA A 314 -12.70 -17.18 32.03
C ALA A 314 -13.89 -16.36 32.58
N ASP A 315 -14.09 -15.15 32.06
CA ASP A 315 -15.23 -14.27 32.36
C ASP A 315 -16.41 -14.43 31.39
N GLY A 316 -16.47 -15.55 30.64
CA GLY A 316 -17.57 -15.84 29.68
C GLY A 316 -17.33 -15.36 28.25
N SER A 317 -16.18 -14.81 27.93
CA SER A 317 -15.78 -14.47 26.54
C SER A 317 -15.40 -15.74 25.78
N PRO A 318 -15.91 -15.98 24.56
CA PRO A 318 -15.51 -17.11 23.72
C PRO A 318 -14.17 -16.90 22.99
N ALA A 319 -13.33 -15.97 23.45
CA ALA A 319 -12.05 -15.68 22.83
C ALA A 319 -11.11 -16.91 22.87
N ALA A 320 -10.38 -17.12 21.77
CA ALA A 320 -9.37 -18.17 21.71
C ALA A 320 -8.15 -17.82 22.57
N ASN A 321 -7.39 -18.84 22.98
CA ASN A 321 -6.12 -18.65 23.67
C ASN A 321 -5.20 -17.74 22.86
N LEU A 322 -4.47 -16.85 23.56
CA LEU A 322 -3.58 -15.88 22.96
C LEU A 322 -2.13 -16.36 23.08
N THR A 323 -1.47 -16.54 21.96
CA THR A 323 -0.04 -16.85 21.92
C THR A 323 0.70 -15.68 21.28
N ILE A 324 1.58 -15.04 22.05
CA ILE A 324 2.32 -13.86 21.63
C ILE A 324 3.81 -14.18 21.59
N THR A 325 4.44 -13.94 20.47
CA THR A 325 5.89 -13.97 20.31
C THR A 325 6.45 -12.60 20.73
N LEU A 326 7.27 -12.57 21.77
CA LEU A 326 7.90 -11.38 22.32
C LEU A 326 9.37 -11.31 21.84
N ASP A 327 9.68 -10.36 21.01
CA ASP A 327 11.04 -10.15 20.46
C ASP A 327 11.68 -8.93 21.13
N TYR A 328 12.76 -9.17 21.89
CA TYR A 328 13.58 -8.15 22.54
C TYR A 328 14.86 -7.81 21.75
N ASN A 329 14.98 -8.31 20.52
CA ASN A 329 16.16 -8.07 19.71
C ASN A 329 16.37 -6.57 19.42
N GLY A 330 17.61 -6.12 19.64
CA GLY A 330 17.96 -4.69 19.55
C GLY A 330 17.78 -3.91 20.85
N SER A 331 17.38 -4.57 21.95
CA SER A 331 17.47 -3.96 23.28
C SER A 331 18.91 -3.88 23.76
N THR A 332 19.19 -2.88 24.58
CA THR A 332 20.52 -2.54 25.06
C THR A 332 20.53 -2.29 26.55
N GLN A 333 21.72 -2.39 27.17
CA GLN A 333 21.94 -2.02 28.58
C GLN A 333 23.09 -1.02 28.67
N PHE A 334 22.75 0.26 28.60
CA PHE A 334 23.71 1.35 28.73
C PHE A 334 23.41 2.23 29.93
N GLY A 335 24.37 3.09 30.31
CA GLY A 335 24.24 4.04 31.41
C GLY A 335 23.32 5.23 31.05
N GLY A 336 22.11 4.96 30.62
CA GLY A 336 21.05 5.92 30.27
C GLY A 336 19.72 5.45 30.85
N ASP A 337 18.75 6.36 30.98
CA ASP A 337 17.44 6.07 31.52
C ASP A 337 16.69 5.02 30.70
N PHE A 338 15.77 4.29 31.30
CA PHE A 338 14.92 3.31 30.65
C PHE A 338 14.06 3.99 29.58
N SER A 339 14.27 3.60 28.34
CA SER A 339 13.57 4.17 27.17
C SER A 339 12.99 3.04 26.32
N PRO A 340 11.74 2.62 26.59
CA PRO A 340 11.11 1.53 25.86
C PRO A 340 10.39 2.04 24.61
N ALA A 341 10.46 1.25 23.54
CA ALA A 341 9.62 1.33 22.37
C ALA A 341 9.03 -0.05 22.11
N SER A 342 7.71 -0.16 22.05
CA SER A 342 7.03 -1.43 21.79
C SER A 342 6.09 -1.28 20.59
N THR A 343 6.07 -2.31 19.75
CA THR A 343 5.12 -2.44 18.64
C THR A 343 4.48 -3.82 18.71
N GLN A 344 3.26 -3.92 18.23
CA GLN A 344 2.53 -5.18 18.18
C GLN A 344 1.67 -5.21 16.89
N ASN A 345 1.20 -6.38 16.46
CA ASN A 345 0.55 -6.60 15.17
C ASN A 345 -0.96 -6.92 15.26
N GLY A 346 -1.56 -6.81 16.43
CA GLY A 346 -2.99 -7.01 16.65
C GLY A 346 -3.78 -5.71 16.54
N TYR A 347 -5.05 -5.81 16.22
CA TYR A 347 -5.97 -4.67 16.17
C TYR A 347 -7.42 -5.10 16.39
N THR A 348 -8.25 -4.15 16.79
CA THR A 348 -9.70 -4.31 16.88
C THR A 348 -10.34 -4.22 15.50
N THR A 349 -11.62 -4.60 15.38
CA THR A 349 -12.39 -4.35 14.16
C THR A 349 -12.40 -2.86 13.82
N GLY A 350 -12.33 -2.55 12.54
CA GLY A 350 -12.41 -1.18 12.03
C GLY A 350 -13.43 -1.08 10.90
N GLU A 351 -14.16 0.03 10.83
CA GLU A 351 -15.06 0.33 9.73
C GLU A 351 -14.27 0.93 8.56
N TYR A 352 -14.69 0.67 7.33
CA TYR A 352 -14.10 1.30 6.15
C TYR A 352 -14.25 2.82 6.23
N ALA A 353 -13.16 3.56 6.18
CA ALA A 353 -13.14 5.02 6.24
C ALA A 353 -12.90 5.66 4.87
N SER A 354 -11.87 5.21 4.15
CA SER A 354 -11.50 5.79 2.85
C SER A 354 -10.64 4.83 2.02
N MET A 355 -10.49 5.16 0.74
CA MET A 355 -9.57 4.49 -0.17
C MET A 355 -8.47 5.45 -0.62
N SER A 356 -7.26 4.95 -0.74
CA SER A 356 -6.14 5.67 -1.35
C SER A 356 -5.46 4.80 -2.40
N ILE A 357 -4.85 5.46 -3.38
CA ILE A 357 -4.15 4.79 -4.48
C ILE A 357 -2.69 5.19 -4.40
N ALA A 358 -1.83 4.20 -4.24
CA ALA A 358 -0.39 4.39 -4.20
C ALA A 358 0.19 4.60 -5.61
N SER A 359 1.36 5.20 -5.70
CA SER A 359 2.04 5.46 -6.97
C SER A 359 2.39 4.19 -7.78
N ASN A 360 2.54 3.07 -7.10
CA ASN A 360 2.77 1.76 -7.70
C ASN A 360 1.48 1.03 -8.12
N GLY A 361 0.32 1.68 -7.97
CA GLY A 361 -0.98 1.14 -8.35
C GLY A 361 -1.66 0.28 -7.30
N ASP A 362 -1.11 0.14 -6.10
CA ASP A 362 -1.78 -0.56 -5.03
C ASP A 362 -2.98 0.26 -4.53
N ILE A 363 -4.12 -0.40 -4.41
CA ILE A 363 -5.34 0.17 -3.86
C ILE A 363 -5.36 -0.17 -2.37
N ILE A 364 -5.34 0.86 -1.54
CA ILE A 364 -5.25 0.75 -0.09
C ILE A 364 -6.56 1.21 0.51
N ALA A 365 -7.22 0.34 1.27
CA ALA A 365 -8.34 0.71 2.12
C ALA A 365 -7.82 1.14 3.49
N ASN A 366 -8.30 2.27 3.98
CA ASN A 366 -8.00 2.78 5.31
C ASN A 366 -9.24 2.60 6.19
N TYR A 367 -9.01 2.20 7.42
CA TYR A 367 -10.06 1.86 8.39
C TYR A 367 -10.03 2.82 9.59
N THR A 368 -11.12 2.86 10.34
CA THR A 368 -11.26 3.73 11.53
C THR A 368 -10.37 3.35 12.72
N ASN A 369 -9.77 2.16 12.67
CA ASN A 369 -8.79 1.68 13.65
C ASN A 369 -7.34 2.00 13.28
N ASP A 370 -7.13 2.94 12.34
CA ASP A 370 -5.83 3.36 11.78
C ASP A 370 -5.08 2.25 11.01
N GLU A 371 -5.75 1.10 10.77
CA GLU A 371 -5.18 0.05 9.92
C GLU A 371 -5.42 0.34 8.45
N SER A 372 -4.47 -0.11 7.63
CA SER A 372 -4.57 -0.03 6.18
C SER A 372 -4.31 -1.39 5.55
N LYS A 373 -5.14 -1.76 4.56
CA LYS A 373 -5.03 -3.04 3.88
C LYS A 373 -4.98 -2.86 2.36
N VAL A 374 -4.04 -3.53 1.71
CA VAL A 374 -4.01 -3.59 0.24
C VAL A 374 -5.15 -4.49 -0.23
N MET A 375 -6.06 -3.92 -1.03
CA MET A 375 -7.27 -4.57 -1.53
C MET A 375 -7.15 -5.03 -2.98
N GLY A 376 -6.17 -4.49 -3.70
CA GLY A 376 -5.92 -4.84 -5.08
C GLY A 376 -4.80 -4.01 -5.67
N GLN A 377 -4.51 -4.28 -6.92
CA GLN A 377 -3.48 -3.59 -7.69
C GLN A 377 -3.98 -3.25 -9.08
N LEU A 378 -3.85 -2.00 -9.44
CA LEU A 378 -4.19 -1.51 -10.77
C LEU A 378 -3.19 -1.98 -11.81
N VAL A 379 -3.69 -2.18 -13.02
CA VAL A 379 -2.91 -2.57 -14.18
C VAL A 379 -3.01 -1.47 -15.23
N LEU A 380 -1.87 -1.07 -15.77
CA LEU A 380 -1.79 -0.22 -16.94
C LEU A 380 -1.48 -1.05 -18.17
N ALA A 381 -2.03 -0.62 -19.31
CA ALA A 381 -1.77 -1.17 -20.62
C ALA A 381 -0.89 -0.21 -21.44
N ASP A 382 0.17 -0.71 -22.05
CA ASP A 382 0.97 0.01 -23.03
C ASP A 382 0.90 -0.69 -24.38
N PHE A 383 1.08 0.07 -25.46
CA PHE A 383 1.02 -0.41 -26.83
C PHE A 383 2.27 0.01 -27.59
N ASN A 384 2.76 -0.88 -28.43
CA ASN A 384 3.88 -0.56 -29.32
C ASN A 384 3.54 0.55 -30.32
N ASN A 385 2.26 0.63 -30.73
CA ASN A 385 1.77 1.68 -31.63
C ASN A 385 0.44 2.25 -31.12
N LEU A 386 0.51 3.32 -30.33
CA LEU A 386 -0.66 4.03 -29.81
C LEU A 386 -1.55 4.62 -30.90
N ASN A 387 -0.98 5.03 -32.05
CA ASN A 387 -1.75 5.55 -33.18
C ASN A 387 -2.51 4.47 -33.95
N GLY A 388 -2.21 3.20 -33.70
CA GLY A 388 -2.97 2.06 -34.22
C GLY A 388 -4.23 1.74 -33.45
N LEU A 389 -4.45 2.35 -32.29
CA LEU A 389 -5.67 2.19 -31.49
C LEU A 389 -6.86 2.83 -32.22
N LYS A 390 -8.03 2.18 -32.16
CA LYS A 390 -9.27 2.70 -32.75
C LYS A 390 -10.07 3.44 -31.66
N PRO A 391 -10.34 4.74 -31.84
CA PRO A 391 -11.20 5.49 -30.93
C PRO A 391 -12.67 5.03 -31.09
N ILE A 392 -13.35 4.86 -29.96
CA ILE A 392 -14.78 4.46 -29.89
C ILE A 392 -15.67 5.56 -29.30
N GLY A 393 -15.11 6.74 -29.00
CA GLY A 393 -15.80 7.82 -28.29
C GLY A 393 -15.61 7.76 -26.79
N GLY A 394 -16.03 8.81 -26.07
CA GLY A 394 -15.93 8.86 -24.60
C GLY A 394 -14.49 8.82 -24.06
N ASN A 395 -13.50 9.27 -24.82
CA ASN A 395 -12.06 9.17 -24.51
C ASN A 395 -11.62 7.72 -24.28
N ALA A 396 -12.21 6.78 -25.04
CA ALA A 396 -11.87 5.36 -24.97
C ALA A 396 -11.40 4.84 -26.33
N TRP A 397 -10.52 3.86 -26.28
CA TRP A 397 -9.90 3.19 -27.42
C TRP A 397 -10.03 1.68 -27.29
N ILE A 398 -10.01 1.00 -28.42
CA ILE A 398 -9.88 -0.46 -28.50
C ILE A 398 -8.62 -0.83 -29.26
N GLU A 399 -8.06 -1.98 -28.90
CA GLU A 399 -6.90 -2.53 -29.60
C GLU A 399 -7.26 -2.98 -31.02
N THR A 400 -6.30 -2.94 -31.90
CA THR A 400 -6.41 -3.40 -33.28
C THR A 400 -5.17 -4.22 -33.67
N GLY A 401 -5.23 -4.90 -34.80
CA GLY A 401 -4.03 -5.58 -35.32
C GLY A 401 -2.85 -4.65 -35.61
N VAL A 402 -3.10 -3.33 -35.79
CA VAL A 402 -2.07 -2.32 -36.05
C VAL A 402 -1.45 -1.78 -34.76
N SER A 403 -2.23 -1.69 -33.70
CA SER A 403 -1.70 -1.30 -32.36
C SER A 403 -0.82 -2.38 -31.74
N GLY A 404 -1.04 -3.62 -32.14
CA GLY A 404 -0.54 -4.79 -31.43
C GLY A 404 -1.34 -5.11 -30.16
N ALA A 405 -1.02 -6.22 -29.52
CA ALA A 405 -1.63 -6.61 -28.23
C ALA A 405 -1.17 -5.68 -27.08
N ALA A 406 -2.04 -5.50 -26.10
CA ALA A 406 -1.74 -4.71 -24.92
C ALA A 406 -0.63 -5.37 -24.07
N ASN A 407 0.42 -4.64 -23.77
CA ASN A 407 1.42 -5.00 -22.78
C ASN A 407 0.93 -4.54 -21.42
N LEU A 408 0.51 -5.49 -20.58
CA LEU A 408 -0.01 -5.20 -19.23
C LEU A 408 1.13 -5.18 -18.21
N GLY A 409 1.10 -4.21 -17.32
CA GLY A 409 2.10 -4.11 -16.28
C GLY A 409 1.63 -3.31 -15.07
N LYS A 410 2.38 -3.49 -13.99
CA LYS A 410 2.22 -2.70 -12.76
C LYS A 410 2.73 -1.28 -13.02
N PRO A 411 2.01 -0.23 -12.56
CA PRO A 411 2.48 1.14 -12.62
C PRO A 411 3.89 1.30 -12.03
N GLY A 412 4.72 2.12 -12.68
CA GLY A 412 6.11 2.34 -12.30
C GLY A 412 7.10 1.21 -12.65
N THR A 413 6.65 0.15 -13.33
CA THR A 413 7.52 -0.95 -13.78
C THR A 413 7.61 -1.00 -15.30
N ASN A 414 8.69 -1.59 -15.84
CA ASN A 414 8.90 -1.77 -17.29
C ASN A 414 8.73 -0.49 -18.13
N GLY A 415 9.02 0.67 -17.54
CA GLY A 415 8.88 1.97 -18.21
C GLY A 415 7.44 2.48 -18.29
N LEU A 416 6.47 1.82 -17.65
CA LEU A 416 5.13 2.34 -17.43
C LEU A 416 5.15 3.52 -16.46
N ALA A 417 4.25 4.46 -16.67
CA ALA A 417 4.06 5.60 -15.81
C ALA A 417 3.58 5.19 -14.39
N THR A 418 3.79 6.06 -13.43
CA THR A 418 3.24 5.92 -12.07
C THR A 418 1.81 6.42 -12.02
N LEU A 419 1.11 6.15 -10.91
CA LEU A 419 -0.22 6.69 -10.65
C LEU A 419 -0.17 7.79 -9.59
N LYS A 420 -1.09 8.73 -9.72
CA LYS A 420 -1.37 9.73 -8.71
C LYS A 420 -2.85 9.64 -8.35
N GLY A 421 -3.13 9.26 -7.10
CA GLY A 421 -4.50 9.25 -6.58
C GLY A 421 -5.03 10.66 -6.33
N GLN A 422 -6.36 10.79 -6.24
CA GLN A 422 -7.08 12.04 -6.00
C GLN A 422 -6.76 13.14 -7.02
N ALA A 423 -6.42 12.75 -8.23
CA ALA A 423 -6.06 13.64 -9.31
C ALA A 423 -6.64 13.13 -10.65
N VAL A 424 -6.77 14.03 -11.61
CA VAL A 424 -7.16 13.72 -12.97
C VAL A 424 -6.16 14.33 -13.94
N GLU A 425 -6.02 13.71 -15.10
CA GLU A 425 -5.22 14.24 -16.20
C GLU A 425 -6.09 15.17 -17.05
N GLU A 426 -5.75 16.45 -17.10
CA GLU A 426 -6.41 17.41 -17.98
C GLU A 426 -6.06 17.14 -19.45
N SER A 427 -6.81 17.75 -20.36
CA SER A 427 -6.50 17.73 -21.78
C SER A 427 -5.09 18.24 -22.06
N ASN A 428 -4.36 17.60 -22.98
CA ASN A 428 -3.05 18.08 -23.43
C ASN A 428 -3.14 19.13 -24.54
N VAL A 429 -4.30 19.77 -24.73
CA VAL A 429 -4.55 20.82 -25.71
C VAL A 429 -4.09 22.17 -25.15
N ASP A 430 -3.16 22.82 -25.84
CA ASP A 430 -2.86 24.24 -25.63
C ASP A 430 -3.84 25.08 -26.45
N MET A 431 -4.84 25.65 -25.77
CA MET A 431 -5.87 26.47 -26.42
C MET A 431 -5.29 27.65 -27.17
N SER A 432 -4.24 28.32 -26.64
CA SER A 432 -3.64 29.49 -27.27
C SER A 432 -2.98 29.12 -28.60
N GLN A 433 -2.25 28.01 -28.59
CA GLN A 433 -1.61 27.48 -29.80
C GLN A 433 -2.65 27.02 -30.85
N GLU A 434 -3.72 26.33 -30.41
CA GLU A 434 -4.77 25.86 -31.30
C GLU A 434 -5.56 27.03 -31.92
N LEU A 435 -5.80 28.12 -31.20
CA LEU A 435 -6.41 29.34 -31.76
C LEU A 435 -5.51 29.98 -32.83
N VAL A 436 -4.21 30.02 -32.64
CA VAL A 436 -3.26 30.49 -33.67
C VAL A 436 -3.28 29.57 -34.89
N ASN A 437 -3.26 28.23 -34.67
CA ASN A 437 -3.36 27.24 -35.70
C ASN A 437 -4.67 27.38 -36.51
N MET A 438 -5.78 27.67 -35.84
CA MET A 438 -7.09 27.93 -36.46
C MET A 438 -7.02 29.16 -37.38
N ILE A 439 -6.43 30.25 -36.94
CA ILE A 439 -6.30 31.48 -37.76
C ILE A 439 -5.45 31.18 -39.02
N ILE A 440 -4.36 30.42 -38.86
CA ILE A 440 -3.50 30.04 -40.00
C ILE A 440 -4.28 29.15 -40.96
N ALA A 441 -5.00 28.15 -40.46
CA ALA A 441 -5.80 27.23 -41.27
C ALA A 441 -6.94 27.97 -42.02
N GLN A 442 -7.61 28.92 -41.36
CA GLN A 442 -8.63 29.78 -41.98
C GLN A 442 -8.04 30.62 -43.12
N ARG A 443 -6.86 31.25 -42.91
CA ARG A 443 -6.18 31.99 -43.98
C ARG A 443 -5.79 31.09 -45.14
N THR A 444 -5.31 29.89 -44.88
CA THR A 444 -4.96 28.89 -45.89
C THR A 444 -6.20 28.46 -46.70
N TYR A 445 -7.32 28.24 -46.01
CA TYR A 445 -8.60 27.95 -46.65
C TYR A 445 -9.03 29.09 -47.60
N GLN A 446 -8.99 30.35 -47.09
CA GLN A 446 -9.34 31.56 -47.89
C GLN A 446 -8.42 31.73 -49.12
N ALA A 447 -7.11 31.50 -48.96
CA ALA A 447 -6.14 31.58 -50.04
C ALA A 447 -6.44 30.53 -51.15
N ASN A 448 -6.73 29.28 -50.76
CA ASN A 448 -7.11 28.25 -51.71
C ASN A 448 -8.45 28.57 -52.41
N ALA A 449 -9.44 29.10 -51.66
CA ALA A 449 -10.71 29.54 -52.23
C ALA A 449 -10.52 30.69 -53.25
N GLN A 450 -9.63 31.65 -52.95
CA GLN A 450 -9.30 32.74 -53.86
C GLN A 450 -8.59 32.24 -55.13
N THR A 451 -7.72 31.22 -54.99
CA THR A 451 -7.06 30.58 -56.12
C THR A 451 -8.08 29.94 -57.08
N ILE A 452 -9.11 29.26 -56.55
CA ILE A 452 -10.21 28.68 -57.33
C ILE A 452 -11.00 29.78 -58.05
N LYS A 453 -11.35 30.89 -57.35
CA LYS A 453 -12.06 32.03 -57.99
C LYS A 453 -11.26 32.65 -59.11
N THR A 454 -9.96 32.84 -58.93
CA THR A 454 -9.08 33.38 -59.98
C THR A 454 -8.99 32.45 -61.21
N GLN A 455 -8.93 31.12 -60.95
CA GLN A 455 -8.95 30.14 -62.03
C GLN A 455 -10.30 30.15 -62.78
N ASP A 456 -11.42 30.28 -62.07
CA ASP A 456 -12.74 30.42 -62.69
C ASP A 456 -12.83 31.66 -63.59
N GLN A 457 -12.34 32.81 -63.07
CA GLN A 457 -12.26 34.06 -63.86
C GLN A 457 -11.42 33.91 -65.12
N ILE A 458 -10.28 33.22 -65.08
CA ILE A 458 -9.44 32.92 -66.23
C ILE A 458 -10.19 32.06 -67.20
N LEU A 459 -10.91 31.04 -66.80
CA LEU A 459 -11.72 30.20 -67.69
C LEU A 459 -12.85 30.98 -68.34
N GLN A 460 -13.55 31.84 -67.57
CA GLN A 460 -14.60 32.72 -68.15
C GLN A 460 -14.02 33.68 -69.18
N THR A 461 -12.86 34.27 -68.91
CA THR A 461 -12.18 35.15 -69.90
C THR A 461 -11.79 34.39 -71.16
N LEU A 462 -11.30 33.16 -71.04
CA LEU A 462 -10.98 32.31 -72.18
C LEU A 462 -12.22 31.95 -73.04
N ILE A 463 -13.37 31.73 -72.39
CA ILE A 463 -14.64 31.45 -73.06
C ILE A 463 -15.15 32.68 -73.81
N THR A 464 -14.97 33.89 -73.28
CA THR A 464 -15.42 35.15 -73.91
C THR A 464 -14.48 35.63 -75.03
N LEU A 465 -13.24 35.14 -75.09
CA LEU A 465 -12.27 35.41 -76.11
C LEU A 465 -12.44 34.53 -77.42
N ARG A 466 -13.37 33.58 -77.31
CA ARG A 466 -13.68 32.67 -78.43
C ARG A 466 -15.04 33.08 -79.06
#